data_13e7c4b952f993d1f6b6ca6b7a6e8483
#
_entry.id   13e7c4b952f993d1f6b6ca6b7a6e8483
#
_cell.length_a   1.000
_cell.length_b   1.000
_cell.length_c   1.000
_cell.angle_alpha   90.00
_cell.angle_beta   90.00
_cell.angle_gamma   90.00
#
_symmetry.space_group_name_H-M   'P 1'
#
loop_
_entity.id
_entity.type
_entity.pdbx_description
1 polymer ?
#
loop_
_entity_poly.entity_id
_entity_poly.type
_entity_poly.pdbx_seq_one_letter_code
_entity_poly.pdbx_strand_id
1 'polypeptide(L)'
;SDLSTQVTSRRKEVERLQTNELARSNIQRPFVKFDQVRPSGKHVLEFKHITKFYGELKVIDGFSANVLRGEKVCLMGRNGAGKPTRIKSLLANYPGLADKDFILDSGSVFWGHEAQIGFFPQDVGATIEHGLTVAEWLHRWNPAAHIEEIRGILGQMLFSGEEGAKPTKALSGGEQARLAFCKLILTKPNILIFDEPTNHLDLESINALNIALQRYEGTVLLVTHDHDLIDEVATRLWNFKDDGIEDFQGPYVEWKGKHN
;
A
#
# COMPACT_ATOMS: atom_id res chain seq x y z
N SER A 1 16.13 -11.03 23.60
CA SER A 1 17.23 -10.22 23.00
C SER A 1 17.54 -10.61 21.56
N ASP A 2 17.13 -11.80 21.13
CA ASP A 2 17.52 -12.34 19.82
C ASP A 2 16.69 -11.79 18.64
N LEU A 3 15.40 -11.56 18.83
CA LEU A 3 14.48 -11.14 17.77
C LEU A 3 14.67 -9.67 17.33
N SER A 4 14.95 -8.78 18.28
CA SER A 4 15.24 -7.37 17.96
C SER A 4 16.55 -7.24 17.19
N THR A 5 17.50 -8.11 17.48
CA THR A 5 18.80 -8.18 16.79
C THR A 5 18.63 -8.69 15.36
N GLN A 6 17.74 -9.66 15.13
CA GLN A 6 17.45 -10.18 13.79
C GLN A 6 16.75 -9.14 12.89
N VAL A 7 15.78 -8.39 13.42
CA VAL A 7 15.10 -7.30 12.68
C VAL A 7 16.08 -6.19 12.34
N THR A 8 16.93 -5.81 13.27
CA THR A 8 17.97 -4.80 13.04
C THR A 8 19.01 -5.27 12.03
N SER A 9 19.35 -6.56 12.06
CA SER A 9 20.26 -7.18 11.10
C SER A 9 19.67 -7.20 9.69
N ARG A 10 18.40 -7.57 9.53
CA ARG A 10 17.70 -7.54 8.22
C ARG A 10 17.59 -6.12 7.66
N ARG A 11 17.27 -5.13 8.50
CA ARG A 11 17.26 -3.71 8.09
C ARG A 11 18.60 -3.25 7.58
N LYS A 12 19.67 -3.60 8.27
CA LYS A 12 21.06 -3.30 7.84
C LYS A 12 21.43 -4.04 6.56
N GLU A 13 20.97 -5.26 6.39
CA GLU A 13 21.22 -6.05 5.19
C GLU A 13 20.47 -5.45 3.98
N VAL A 14 19.23 -5.02 4.16
CA VAL A 14 18.44 -4.30 3.15
C VAL A 14 19.15 -2.99 2.77
N GLU A 15 19.64 -2.20 3.73
CA GLU A 15 20.40 -0.98 3.47
C GLU A 15 21.74 -1.28 2.74
N ARG A 16 22.42 -2.35 3.10
CA ARG A 16 23.68 -2.75 2.46
C ARG A 16 23.46 -3.24 1.04
N LEU A 17 22.39 -3.99 0.80
CA LEU A 17 21.99 -4.43 -0.53
C LEU A 17 21.67 -3.22 -1.42
N GLN A 18 20.99 -2.21 -0.89
CA GLN A 18 20.71 -0.97 -1.61
C GLN A 18 21.96 -0.22 -2.06
N THR A 19 22.99 -0.18 -1.21
CA THR A 19 24.21 0.58 -1.48
C THR A 19 25.14 -0.15 -2.44
N ASN A 20 25.16 -1.50 -2.40
CA ASN A 20 26.04 -2.32 -3.22
C ASN A 20 25.43 -2.72 -4.57
N GLU A 21 24.10 -2.79 -4.67
CA GLU A 21 23.41 -3.28 -5.88
C GLU A 21 23.27 -2.24 -6.98
N LEU A 22 23.24 -0.97 -6.64
CA LEU A 22 23.35 0.11 -7.62
C LEU A 22 24.69 0.07 -8.41
N ALA A 23 25.68 -0.64 -7.88
CA ALA A 23 27.02 -0.69 -8.44
C ALA A 23 27.39 -1.99 -9.19
N ARG A 24 26.60 -3.08 -9.09
CA ARG A 24 27.14 -4.42 -9.45
C ARG A 24 26.28 -5.35 -10.27
N SER A 25 25.04 -5.03 -10.66
CA SER A 25 24.21 -6.05 -11.31
C SER A 25 23.72 -5.65 -12.69
N ASN A 26 23.97 -6.52 -13.68
CA ASN A 26 23.31 -6.52 -14.99
C ASN A 26 21.84 -6.96 -14.91
N ILE A 27 21.31 -7.26 -13.73
CA ILE A 27 19.92 -7.60 -13.51
C ILE A 27 19.16 -6.30 -13.35
N GLN A 28 18.22 -6.04 -14.25
CA GLN A 28 17.30 -4.91 -14.12
C GLN A 28 16.35 -5.12 -12.95
N ARG A 29 16.42 -4.22 -11.97
CA ARG A 29 15.55 -4.22 -10.79
C ARG A 29 14.69 -2.97 -10.78
N PRO A 30 13.40 -3.05 -10.44
CA PRO A 30 12.58 -1.87 -10.28
C PRO A 30 13.10 -1.02 -9.11
N PHE A 31 13.08 0.29 -9.30
CA PHE A 31 13.38 1.25 -8.24
C PHE A 31 12.11 2.00 -7.86
N VAL A 32 11.68 1.84 -6.61
CA VAL A 32 10.47 2.47 -6.10
C VAL A 32 10.84 3.47 -5.02
N LYS A 33 10.41 4.71 -5.18
CA LYS A 33 10.47 5.74 -4.15
C LYS A 33 9.17 6.52 -4.15
N PHE A 34 8.45 6.46 -3.03
CA PHE A 34 7.23 7.23 -2.84
C PHE A 34 7.56 8.55 -2.14
N ASP A 35 7.18 9.65 -2.79
CA ASP A 35 7.22 11.00 -2.22
C ASP A 35 5.80 11.47 -1.93
N GLN A 36 5.67 12.61 -1.25
CA GLN A 36 4.39 13.27 -1.04
C GLN A 36 4.48 14.73 -1.54
N VAL A 37 3.39 15.23 -2.12
CA VAL A 37 3.31 16.64 -2.55
C VAL A 37 3.42 17.54 -1.33
N ARG A 38 2.69 17.18 -0.26
CA ARG A 38 2.71 17.85 1.04
C ARG A 38 2.36 16.86 2.13
N PRO A 39 2.83 17.05 3.37
CA PRO A 39 2.39 16.22 4.50
C PRO A 39 0.90 16.44 4.77
N SER A 40 0.23 15.41 5.27
CA SER A 40 -1.11 15.55 5.84
C SER A 40 -1.07 16.30 7.18
N GLY A 41 -2.23 16.62 7.73
CA GLY A 41 -2.36 16.99 9.13
C GLY A 41 -1.93 15.85 10.06
N LYS A 42 -1.78 16.15 11.34
CA LYS A 42 -1.35 15.19 12.37
C LYS A 42 -2.32 14.00 12.50
N HIS A 43 -3.62 14.27 12.49
CA HIS A 43 -4.68 13.27 12.52
C HIS A 43 -5.10 12.95 11.08
N VAL A 44 -4.83 11.72 10.65
CA VAL A 44 -4.98 11.32 9.26
C VAL A 44 -6.34 10.70 8.99
N LEU A 45 -6.80 9.85 9.91
CA LEU A 45 -7.99 9.05 9.76
C LEU A 45 -8.56 8.72 11.12
N GLU A 46 -9.88 8.86 11.28
CA GLU A 46 -10.58 8.51 12.52
C GLU A 46 -11.78 7.64 12.20
N PHE A 47 -11.87 6.50 12.89
CA PHE A 47 -13.06 5.63 12.92
C PHE A 47 -13.79 5.83 14.23
N LYS A 48 -15.10 6.05 14.15
CA LYS A 48 -15.99 6.12 15.31
C LYS A 48 -17.03 5.03 15.22
N HIS A 49 -16.86 3.97 16.02
CA HIS A 49 -17.82 2.88 16.22
C HIS A 49 -18.32 2.28 14.89
N ILE A 50 -17.42 2.05 13.96
CA ILE A 50 -17.80 1.51 12.64
C ILE A 50 -18.25 0.07 12.75
N THR A 51 -19.34 -0.25 12.08
CA THR A 51 -19.91 -1.60 12.01
C THR A 51 -20.29 -1.94 10.58
N LYS A 52 -19.96 -3.16 10.16
CA LYS A 52 -20.30 -3.69 8.84
C LYS A 52 -20.76 -5.13 8.93
N PHE A 53 -21.90 -5.42 8.31
CA PHE A 53 -22.46 -6.75 8.16
C PHE A 53 -22.47 -7.20 6.69
N TYR A 54 -22.34 -8.50 6.48
CA TYR A 54 -22.70 -9.18 5.24
C TYR A 54 -23.74 -10.25 5.56
N GLY A 55 -25.01 -9.98 5.25
CA GLY A 55 -26.09 -10.81 5.73
C GLY A 55 -26.10 -10.84 7.25
N GLU A 56 -25.99 -12.02 7.84
CA GLU A 56 -25.90 -12.22 9.30
C GLU A 56 -24.46 -12.17 9.83
N LEU A 57 -23.47 -12.16 8.93
CA LEU A 57 -22.07 -12.13 9.31
C LEU A 57 -21.61 -10.70 9.65
N LYS A 58 -21.26 -10.49 10.91
CA LYS A 58 -20.69 -9.24 11.38
C LYS A 58 -19.19 -9.22 11.09
N VAL A 59 -18.76 -8.41 10.14
CA VAL A 59 -17.36 -8.33 9.69
C VAL A 59 -16.56 -7.32 10.53
N ILE A 60 -17.18 -6.20 10.89
CA ILE A 60 -16.62 -5.16 11.77
C ILE A 60 -17.68 -4.81 12.79
N ASP A 61 -17.31 -4.76 14.06
CA ASP A 61 -18.22 -4.51 15.18
C ASP A 61 -17.73 -3.39 16.09
N GLY A 62 -18.26 -2.18 15.89
CA GLY A 62 -18.02 -1.05 16.76
C GLY A 62 -16.55 -0.62 16.87
N PHE A 63 -15.79 -0.77 15.81
CA PHE A 63 -14.37 -0.43 15.83
C PHE A 63 -14.13 1.07 15.82
N SER A 64 -13.30 1.53 16.75
CA SER A 64 -12.86 2.92 16.86
C SER A 64 -11.34 2.97 16.88
N ALA A 65 -10.76 3.86 16.08
CA ALA A 65 -9.32 4.07 16.04
C ALA A 65 -9.00 5.44 15.43
N ASN A 66 -7.85 5.97 15.76
CA ASN A 66 -7.31 7.20 15.19
C ASN A 66 -5.91 6.92 14.67
N VAL A 67 -5.68 7.21 13.39
CA VAL A 67 -4.38 7.04 12.74
C VAL A 67 -3.67 8.38 12.65
N LEU A 68 -2.44 8.42 13.15
CA LEU A 68 -1.60 9.60 13.13
C LEU A 68 -0.66 9.58 11.92
N ARG A 69 -0.27 10.77 11.48
CA ARG A 69 0.69 10.95 10.39
C ARG A 69 1.98 10.17 10.62
N GLY A 70 2.41 9.44 9.59
CA GLY A 70 3.63 8.67 9.59
C GLY A 70 3.48 7.26 10.16
N GLU A 71 2.34 6.91 10.74
CA GLU A 71 2.10 5.54 11.17
C GLU A 71 1.99 4.59 9.97
N LYS A 72 2.53 3.39 10.14
CA LYS A 72 2.46 2.32 9.15
C LYS A 72 1.69 1.15 9.76
N VAL A 73 0.40 1.10 9.43
CA VAL A 73 -0.56 0.16 10.00
C VAL A 73 -0.69 -1.03 9.08
N CYS A 74 -0.35 -2.22 9.58
CA CYS A 74 -0.61 -3.47 8.86
C CYS A 74 -1.86 -4.15 9.41
N LEU A 75 -2.73 -4.54 8.48
CA LEU A 75 -3.95 -5.29 8.77
C LEU A 75 -3.66 -6.76 8.57
N MET A 76 -3.81 -7.55 9.63
CA MET A 76 -3.61 -9.00 9.63
C MET A 76 -4.87 -9.72 10.11
N GLY A 77 -4.93 -11.00 9.84
CA GLY A 77 -6.04 -11.86 10.27
C GLY A 77 -6.09 -13.15 9.47
N ARG A 78 -6.98 -14.06 9.86
CA ARG A 78 -7.14 -15.34 9.17
C ARG A 78 -7.69 -15.15 7.76
N ASN A 79 -7.30 -16.03 6.85
CA ASN A 79 -7.85 -16.11 5.50
C ASN A 79 -9.36 -16.33 5.54
N GLY A 80 -10.09 -15.63 4.64
CA GLY A 80 -11.52 -15.77 4.50
C GLY A 80 -12.36 -14.93 5.47
N ALA A 81 -11.77 -14.19 6.41
CA ALA A 81 -12.51 -13.40 7.39
C ALA A 81 -12.95 -12.00 6.87
N GLY A 82 -13.30 -11.88 5.58
CA GLY A 82 -13.86 -10.66 5.00
C GLY A 82 -12.86 -9.52 4.78
N LYS A 83 -11.59 -9.82 4.53
CA LYS A 83 -10.52 -8.82 4.34
C LYS A 83 -10.74 -7.79 3.23
N PRO A 84 -11.19 -8.13 2.00
CA PRO A 84 -11.46 -7.13 0.95
C PRO A 84 -12.48 -6.09 1.38
N THR A 85 -13.50 -6.52 2.09
CA THR A 85 -14.54 -5.67 2.68
C THR A 85 -13.99 -4.67 3.68
N ARG A 86 -13.04 -5.09 4.47
CA ARG A 86 -12.48 -4.29 5.56
C ARG A 86 -11.71 -3.09 5.02
N ILE A 87 -10.90 -3.29 3.98
CA ILE A 87 -10.21 -2.19 3.32
C ILE A 87 -11.16 -1.22 2.67
N LYS A 88 -12.19 -1.71 2.00
CA LYS A 88 -13.18 -0.84 1.37
C LYS A 88 -13.95 -0.01 2.39
N SER A 89 -14.20 -0.56 3.58
CA SER A 89 -14.76 0.21 4.71
C SER A 89 -13.84 1.35 5.16
N LEU A 90 -12.52 1.16 5.06
CA LEU A 90 -11.55 2.22 5.35
C LEU A 90 -11.64 3.37 4.35
N LEU A 91 -12.07 3.10 3.11
CA LEU A 91 -12.22 4.10 2.06
C LEU A 91 -13.58 4.81 2.08
N ALA A 92 -14.46 4.42 3.00
CA ALA A 92 -15.75 5.09 3.14
C ALA A 92 -15.58 6.60 3.36
N ASN A 93 -16.44 7.39 2.72
CA ASN A 93 -16.42 8.84 2.77
C ASN A 93 -15.18 9.54 2.16
N TYR A 94 -14.30 8.82 1.47
CA TYR A 94 -13.27 9.49 0.69
C TYR A 94 -13.77 9.83 -0.71
N PRO A 95 -13.75 11.11 -1.11
CA PRO A 95 -14.23 11.51 -2.43
C PRO A 95 -13.48 10.80 -3.57
N GLY A 96 -14.23 10.20 -4.48
CA GLY A 96 -13.70 9.52 -5.66
C GLY A 96 -13.30 8.06 -5.45
N LEU A 97 -13.26 7.57 -4.21
CA LEU A 97 -12.97 6.16 -3.90
C LEU A 97 -14.15 5.43 -3.25
N ALA A 98 -15.18 6.17 -2.87
CA ALA A 98 -16.39 5.57 -2.29
C ALA A 98 -17.09 4.68 -3.33
N ASP A 99 -17.06 3.38 -3.09
CA ASP A 99 -17.86 2.43 -3.84
C ASP A 99 -19.31 2.51 -3.35
N LYS A 100 -20.27 2.59 -4.27
CA LYS A 100 -21.70 2.65 -3.95
C LYS A 100 -22.19 1.43 -3.18
N ASP A 101 -21.50 0.30 -3.34
CA ASP A 101 -21.78 -0.95 -2.64
C ASP A 101 -21.15 -0.99 -1.23
N PHE A 102 -20.42 0.06 -0.86
CA PHE A 102 -19.67 0.17 0.40
C PHE A 102 -20.31 1.16 1.35
N ILE A 103 -21.40 0.76 1.97
CA ILE A 103 -22.07 1.53 3.01
C ILE A 103 -21.80 0.85 4.34
N LEU A 104 -21.29 1.62 5.32
CA LEU A 104 -21.23 1.17 6.70
C LEU A 104 -22.64 1.01 7.26
N ASP A 105 -22.88 -0.03 8.05
CA ASP A 105 -24.18 -0.21 8.71
C ASP A 105 -24.34 0.77 9.88
N SER A 106 -23.25 1.13 10.53
CA SER A 106 -23.25 2.22 11.52
C SER A 106 -21.84 2.77 11.72
N GLY A 107 -21.74 3.90 12.43
CA GLY A 107 -20.50 4.58 12.70
C GLY A 107 -20.11 5.59 11.64
N SER A 108 -18.93 6.16 11.80
CA SER A 108 -18.42 7.24 10.94
C SER A 108 -16.94 7.07 10.66
N VAL A 109 -16.53 7.48 9.45
CA VAL A 109 -15.14 7.57 9.02
C VAL A 109 -14.83 9.02 8.68
N PHE A 110 -13.78 9.56 9.29
CA PHE A 110 -13.33 10.94 9.07
C PHE A 110 -11.91 10.96 8.56
N TRP A 111 -11.72 11.58 7.40
CA TRP A 111 -10.39 11.85 6.86
C TRP A 111 -9.87 13.20 7.35
N GLY A 112 -8.61 13.23 7.73
CA GLY A 112 -7.96 14.42 8.23
C GLY A 112 -7.74 15.50 7.17
N HIS A 113 -7.29 16.67 7.63
CA HIS A 113 -6.96 17.79 6.78
C HIS A 113 -5.82 17.45 5.81
N GLU A 114 -5.95 17.89 4.56
CA GLU A 114 -4.99 17.68 3.48
C GLU A 114 -4.73 16.18 3.15
N ALA A 115 -5.64 15.27 3.52
CA ALA A 115 -5.53 13.86 3.19
C ALA A 115 -5.59 13.64 1.67
N GLN A 116 -4.54 13.03 1.11
CA GLN A 116 -4.44 12.65 -0.30
C GLN A 116 -4.08 11.18 -0.36
N ILE A 117 -5.02 10.35 -0.81
CA ILE A 117 -4.89 8.90 -0.83
C ILE A 117 -4.37 8.42 -2.18
N GLY A 118 -3.36 7.55 -2.15
CA GLY A 118 -3.01 6.64 -3.22
C GLY A 118 -3.44 5.23 -2.85
N PHE A 119 -4.24 4.61 -3.72
CA PHE A 119 -4.80 3.28 -3.47
C PHE A 119 -4.26 2.25 -4.47
N PHE A 120 -3.80 1.14 -3.94
CA PHE A 120 -3.40 -0.04 -4.70
C PHE A 120 -4.38 -1.17 -4.41
N PRO A 121 -5.36 -1.44 -5.29
CA PRO A 121 -6.39 -2.44 -5.05
C PRO A 121 -5.88 -3.86 -5.24
N GLN A 122 -6.63 -4.84 -4.76
CA GLN A 122 -6.31 -6.26 -4.94
C GLN A 122 -6.35 -6.67 -6.41
N ASP A 123 -7.34 -6.20 -7.17
CA ASP A 123 -7.44 -6.39 -8.62
C ASP A 123 -7.00 -5.12 -9.36
N VAL A 124 -5.72 -5.00 -9.54
CA VAL A 124 -5.10 -3.85 -10.23
C VAL A 124 -5.54 -3.78 -11.69
N GLY A 125 -5.62 -4.93 -12.36
CA GLY A 125 -5.98 -5.00 -13.77
C GLY A 125 -7.32 -4.37 -14.10
N ALA A 126 -8.30 -4.49 -13.19
CA ALA A 126 -9.62 -3.89 -13.34
C ALA A 126 -9.60 -2.35 -13.33
N THR A 127 -8.53 -1.74 -12.82
CA THR A 127 -8.38 -0.27 -12.71
C THR A 127 -7.63 0.34 -13.90
N ILE A 128 -7.07 -0.48 -14.78
CA ILE A 128 -6.30 -0.01 -15.93
C ILE A 128 -7.16 -0.12 -17.19
N GLU A 129 -7.55 1.02 -17.73
CA GLU A 129 -8.37 1.09 -18.94
C GLU A 129 -7.60 0.59 -20.14
N HIS A 130 -8.29 -0.15 -21.00
CA HIS A 130 -7.79 -0.57 -22.32
C HIS A 130 -7.91 0.56 -23.35
N GLY A 131 -7.19 0.42 -24.44
CA GLY A 131 -7.24 1.39 -25.54
C GLY A 131 -6.22 2.54 -25.45
N LEU A 132 -5.34 2.48 -24.48
CA LEU A 132 -4.25 3.43 -24.28
C LEU A 132 -2.90 2.72 -24.35
N THR A 133 -1.84 3.50 -24.57
CA THR A 133 -0.48 3.03 -24.28
C THR A 133 -0.18 3.20 -22.78
N VAL A 134 0.83 2.49 -22.30
CA VAL A 134 1.30 2.60 -20.92
C VAL A 134 1.64 4.05 -20.57
N ALA A 135 2.35 4.75 -21.43
CA ALA A 135 2.73 6.15 -21.23
C ALA A 135 1.51 7.10 -21.22
N GLU A 136 0.56 6.89 -22.11
CA GLU A 136 -0.69 7.69 -22.14
C GLU A 136 -1.52 7.47 -20.88
N TRP A 137 -1.64 6.22 -20.42
CA TRP A 137 -2.37 5.91 -19.19
C TRP A 137 -1.76 6.60 -17.99
N LEU A 138 -0.44 6.53 -17.82
CA LEU A 138 0.26 7.16 -16.71
C LEU A 138 0.12 8.69 -16.76
N HIS A 139 0.33 9.28 -17.92
CA HIS A 139 0.31 10.75 -18.10
C HIS A 139 -1.03 11.38 -17.74
N ARG A 140 -2.14 10.65 -17.89
CA ARG A 140 -3.47 11.12 -17.51
C ARG A 140 -3.61 11.50 -16.04
N TRP A 141 -2.83 10.87 -15.16
CA TRP A 141 -2.90 11.09 -13.71
C TRP A 141 -2.20 12.38 -13.26
N ASN A 142 -1.37 12.95 -14.09
CA ASN A 142 -0.81 14.29 -13.94
C ASN A 142 -0.52 14.89 -15.34
N PRO A 143 -1.53 15.46 -15.99
CA PRO A 143 -1.36 16.01 -17.36
C PRO A 143 -0.34 17.13 -17.45
N ALA A 144 -0.06 17.82 -16.34
CA ALA A 144 0.93 18.90 -16.29
C ALA A 144 2.38 18.40 -16.18
N ALA A 145 2.59 17.11 -15.92
CA ALA A 145 3.93 16.54 -15.84
C ALA A 145 4.60 16.55 -17.22
N HIS A 146 5.90 16.82 -17.24
CA HIS A 146 6.69 16.73 -18.46
C HIS A 146 6.84 15.27 -18.91
N ILE A 147 6.93 15.08 -20.22
CA ILE A 147 7.06 13.71 -20.78
C ILE A 147 8.32 13.01 -20.28
N GLU A 148 9.38 13.75 -19.99
CA GLU A 148 10.62 13.22 -19.45
C GLU A 148 10.41 12.64 -18.04
N GLU A 149 9.58 13.26 -17.23
CA GLU A 149 9.20 12.75 -15.91
C GLU A 149 8.41 11.44 -16.03
N ILE A 150 7.44 11.40 -16.95
CA ILE A 150 6.66 10.19 -17.24
C ILE A 150 7.58 9.04 -17.68
N ARG A 151 8.49 9.31 -18.62
CA ARG A 151 9.46 8.33 -19.10
C ARG A 151 10.43 7.88 -18.03
N GLY A 152 10.86 8.81 -17.18
CA GLY A 152 11.76 8.52 -16.05
C GLY A 152 11.13 7.56 -15.05
N ILE A 153 9.88 7.80 -14.67
CA ILE A 153 9.12 6.91 -13.76
C ILE A 153 8.92 5.54 -14.39
N LEU A 154 8.51 5.50 -15.65
CA LEU A 154 8.33 4.24 -16.39
C LEU A 154 9.63 3.44 -16.46
N GLY A 155 10.74 4.10 -16.75
CA GLY A 155 12.06 3.47 -16.79
C GLY A 155 12.48 2.87 -15.45
N GLN A 156 12.23 3.55 -14.35
CA GLN A 156 12.46 3.04 -12.99
C GLN A 156 11.68 1.74 -12.72
N MET A 157 10.49 1.62 -13.30
CA MET A 157 9.61 0.46 -13.14
C MET A 157 9.72 -0.52 -14.32
N LEU A 158 10.84 -0.50 -15.03
CA LEU A 158 11.20 -1.43 -16.12
C LEU A 158 10.33 -1.30 -17.39
N PHE A 159 9.73 -0.15 -17.63
CA PHE A 159 9.06 0.22 -18.86
C PHE A 159 9.92 1.22 -19.65
N SER A 160 11.05 0.78 -20.17
CA SER A 160 11.98 1.64 -20.90
C SER A 160 11.83 1.47 -22.43
N GLY A 161 12.18 2.51 -23.17
CA GLY A 161 12.15 2.49 -24.63
C GLY A 161 10.75 2.21 -25.19
N GLU A 162 10.63 1.18 -26.03
CA GLU A 162 9.38 0.80 -26.68
C GLU A 162 8.30 0.27 -25.71
N GLU A 163 8.68 -0.13 -24.50
CA GLU A 163 7.74 -0.60 -23.48
C GLU A 163 6.72 0.47 -23.08
N GLY A 164 7.08 1.73 -23.14
CA GLY A 164 6.16 2.85 -22.92
C GLY A 164 5.05 2.98 -23.97
N ALA A 165 5.28 2.46 -25.17
CA ALA A 165 4.30 2.42 -26.27
C ALA A 165 3.44 1.14 -26.24
N LYS A 166 3.71 0.21 -25.33
CA LYS A 166 2.95 -1.03 -25.19
C LYS A 166 1.49 -0.73 -24.84
N PRO A 167 0.52 -1.39 -25.51
CA PRO A 167 -0.88 -1.24 -25.16
C PRO A 167 -1.17 -1.75 -23.76
N THR A 168 -1.99 -1.04 -23.00
CA THR A 168 -2.36 -1.45 -21.63
C THR A 168 -3.06 -2.80 -21.58
N LYS A 169 -3.82 -3.16 -22.63
CA LYS A 169 -4.47 -4.47 -22.74
C LYS A 169 -3.51 -5.66 -22.81
N ALA A 170 -2.25 -5.41 -23.19
CA ALA A 170 -1.24 -6.45 -23.38
C ALA A 170 -0.38 -6.69 -22.13
N LEU A 171 -0.65 -6.01 -21.03
CA LEU A 171 0.13 -6.11 -19.79
C LEU A 171 -0.12 -7.43 -19.06
N SER A 172 0.96 -8.07 -18.61
CA SER A 172 0.89 -9.17 -17.63
C SER A 172 0.45 -8.64 -16.26
N GLY A 173 0.09 -9.55 -15.33
CA GLY A 173 -0.28 -9.16 -13.96
C GLY A 173 0.83 -8.39 -13.24
N GLY A 174 2.08 -8.83 -13.37
CA GLY A 174 3.24 -8.15 -12.80
C GLY A 174 3.49 -6.77 -13.42
N GLU A 175 3.33 -6.64 -14.73
CA GLU A 175 3.42 -5.36 -15.42
C GLU A 175 2.31 -4.39 -15.02
N GLN A 176 1.07 -4.88 -14.84
CA GLN A 176 -0.04 -4.08 -14.33
C GLN A 176 0.26 -3.54 -12.93
N ALA A 177 0.79 -4.39 -12.04
CA ALA A 177 1.19 -3.97 -10.70
C ALA A 177 2.28 -2.89 -10.73
N ARG A 178 3.31 -3.07 -11.56
CA ARG A 178 4.38 -2.07 -11.73
C ARG A 178 3.84 -0.74 -12.29
N LEU A 179 2.90 -0.79 -13.21
CA LEU A 179 2.24 0.42 -13.73
C LEU A 179 1.43 1.15 -12.65
N ALA A 180 0.73 0.40 -11.79
CA ALA A 180 0.03 0.98 -10.64
C ALA A 180 1.00 1.66 -9.66
N PHE A 181 2.19 1.11 -9.44
CA PHE A 181 3.22 1.80 -8.65
C PHE A 181 3.70 3.09 -9.33
N CYS A 182 3.84 3.10 -10.65
CA CYS A 182 4.17 4.32 -11.39
C CYS A 182 3.16 5.44 -11.11
N LYS A 183 1.87 5.12 -11.06
CA LYS A 183 0.82 6.08 -10.70
C LYS A 183 1.03 6.65 -9.30
N LEU A 184 1.33 5.81 -8.32
CA LEU A 184 1.58 6.25 -6.94
C LEU A 184 2.85 7.12 -6.84
N ILE A 185 3.89 6.78 -7.58
CA ILE A 185 5.11 7.59 -7.66
C ILE A 185 4.82 8.97 -8.26
N LEU A 186 4.04 9.01 -9.33
CA LEU A 186 3.71 10.23 -10.05
C LEU A 186 2.79 11.17 -9.25
N THR A 187 1.76 10.63 -8.63
CA THR A 187 0.71 11.41 -7.94
C THR A 187 1.13 11.88 -6.56
N LYS A 188 2.13 11.29 -5.95
CA LYS A 188 2.73 11.69 -4.67
C LYS A 188 1.73 11.88 -3.53
N PRO A 189 0.92 10.87 -3.21
CA PRO A 189 -0.03 10.95 -2.11
C PRO A 189 0.68 10.96 -0.75
N ASN A 190 0.00 11.46 0.27
CA ASN A 190 0.52 11.45 1.65
C ASN A 190 -0.05 10.30 2.50
N ILE A 191 -0.98 9.54 1.93
CA ILE A 191 -1.50 8.29 2.50
C ILE A 191 -1.47 7.23 1.41
N LEU A 192 -0.83 6.10 1.69
CA LEU A 192 -0.80 4.95 0.80
C LEU A 192 -1.59 3.80 1.40
N ILE A 193 -2.51 3.26 0.63
CA ILE A 193 -3.32 2.10 1.00
C ILE A 193 -3.04 0.97 0.01
N PHE A 194 -2.57 -0.16 0.52
CA PHE A 194 -2.27 -1.34 -0.28
C PHE A 194 -3.13 -2.53 0.15
N ASP A 195 -3.77 -3.16 -0.83
CA ASP A 195 -4.55 -4.37 -0.64
C ASP A 195 -3.86 -5.56 -1.30
N GLU A 196 -3.16 -6.37 -0.50
CA GLU A 196 -2.41 -7.55 -0.94
C GLU A 196 -1.47 -7.25 -2.13
N PRO A 197 -0.57 -6.27 -2.01
CA PRO A 197 0.21 -5.79 -3.16
C PRO A 197 1.22 -6.81 -3.70
N THR A 198 1.56 -7.83 -2.91
CA THR A 198 2.60 -8.81 -3.26
C THR A 198 2.09 -9.96 -4.13
N ASN A 199 0.77 -10.13 -4.29
CA ASN A 199 0.17 -11.28 -4.97
C ASN A 199 0.63 -11.45 -6.44
N HIS A 200 0.96 -10.38 -7.12
CA HIS A 200 1.34 -10.39 -8.55
C HIS A 200 2.76 -9.91 -8.79
N LEU A 201 3.54 -9.74 -7.72
CA LEU A 201 4.91 -9.24 -7.81
C LEU A 201 5.93 -10.37 -7.77
N ASP A 202 7.00 -10.22 -8.55
CA ASP A 202 8.21 -11.01 -8.39
C ASP A 202 8.98 -10.57 -7.13
N LEU A 203 9.98 -11.37 -6.75
CA LEU A 203 10.77 -11.13 -5.54
C LEU A 203 11.46 -9.76 -5.56
N GLU A 204 11.98 -9.35 -6.71
CA GLU A 204 12.68 -8.06 -6.86
C GLU A 204 11.72 -6.88 -6.65
N SER A 205 10.51 -6.97 -7.17
CA SER A 205 9.47 -5.96 -6.97
C SER A 205 8.97 -5.91 -5.53
N ILE A 206 8.84 -7.06 -4.87
CA ILE A 206 8.49 -7.12 -3.44
C ILE A 206 9.56 -6.44 -2.59
N ASN A 207 10.83 -6.70 -2.87
CA ASN A 207 11.95 -6.07 -2.16
C ASN A 207 11.97 -4.55 -2.39
N ALA A 208 11.74 -4.11 -3.62
CA ALA A 208 11.68 -2.69 -3.95
C ALA A 208 10.52 -1.99 -3.21
N LEU A 209 9.34 -2.62 -3.14
CA LEU A 209 8.20 -2.11 -2.38
C LEU A 209 8.52 -2.02 -0.89
N ASN A 210 9.08 -3.06 -0.32
CA ASN A 210 9.46 -3.11 1.10
C ASN A 210 10.37 -1.93 1.48
N ILE A 211 11.41 -1.71 0.70
CA ILE A 211 12.34 -0.60 0.88
C ILE A 211 11.61 0.75 0.77
N ALA A 212 10.79 0.92 -0.25
CA ALA A 212 10.04 2.14 -0.47
C ALA A 212 9.10 2.47 0.68
N LEU A 213 8.39 1.47 1.23
CA LEU A 213 7.48 1.66 2.35
C LEU A 213 8.21 2.00 3.65
N GLN A 214 9.39 1.42 3.89
CA GLN A 214 10.20 1.79 5.06
C GLN A 214 10.68 3.24 5.01
N ARG A 215 10.98 3.74 3.83
CA ARG A 215 11.49 5.10 3.61
C ARG A 215 10.41 6.16 3.47
N TYR A 216 9.21 5.75 3.12
CA TYR A 216 8.10 6.66 2.93
C TYR A 216 7.76 7.39 4.22
N GLU A 217 7.70 8.71 4.18
CA GLU A 217 7.44 9.56 5.34
C GLU A 217 5.96 9.77 5.62
N GLY A 218 5.09 9.40 4.70
CA GLY A 218 3.64 9.49 4.86
C GLY A 218 3.07 8.29 5.64
N THR A 219 1.76 8.21 5.65
CA THR A 219 1.00 7.19 6.36
C THR A 219 0.70 6.01 5.43
N VAL A 220 0.79 4.80 5.95
CA VAL A 220 0.53 3.57 5.20
C VAL A 220 -0.51 2.72 5.91
N LEU A 221 -1.49 2.22 5.14
CA LEU A 221 -2.39 1.15 5.53
C LEU A 221 -2.13 -0.03 4.60
N LEU A 222 -1.67 -1.14 5.14
CA LEU A 222 -1.20 -2.28 4.36
C LEU A 222 -1.90 -3.56 4.78
N VAL A 223 -2.64 -4.17 3.86
CA VAL A 223 -3.14 -5.53 4.02
C VAL A 223 -2.19 -6.48 3.31
N THR A 224 -1.59 -7.39 4.05
CA THR A 224 -0.69 -8.39 3.49
C THR A 224 -0.63 -9.64 4.36
N HIS A 225 -0.30 -10.77 3.73
CA HIS A 225 0.06 -12.02 4.39
C HIS A 225 1.57 -12.24 4.44
N ASP A 226 2.34 -11.38 3.80
CA ASP A 226 3.79 -11.46 3.79
C ASP A 226 4.35 -11.04 5.15
N HIS A 227 4.78 -12.02 5.95
CA HIS A 227 5.30 -11.78 7.30
C HIS A 227 6.58 -10.96 7.31
N ASP A 228 7.43 -11.09 6.31
CA ASP A 228 8.66 -10.30 6.21
C ASP A 228 8.34 -8.83 5.95
N LEU A 229 7.35 -8.56 5.10
CA LEU A 229 6.88 -7.20 4.84
C LEU A 229 6.25 -6.58 6.09
N ILE A 230 5.43 -7.32 6.83
CA ILE A 230 4.85 -6.86 8.10
C ILE A 230 5.96 -6.55 9.12
N ASP A 231 6.92 -7.47 9.28
CA ASP A 231 8.04 -7.32 10.21
C ASP A 231 8.86 -6.05 9.97
N GLU A 232 9.10 -5.73 8.71
CA GLU A 232 10.00 -4.65 8.33
C GLU A 232 9.32 -3.29 8.19
N VAL A 233 8.03 -3.25 7.90
CA VAL A 233 7.28 -2.02 7.61
C VAL A 233 6.41 -1.56 8.77
N ALA A 234 5.69 -2.47 9.44
CA ALA A 234 4.65 -2.11 10.40
C ALA A 234 5.20 -1.41 11.65
N THR A 235 4.56 -0.30 12.02
CA THR A 235 4.73 0.36 13.32
C THR A 235 3.52 0.14 14.23
N ARG A 236 2.42 -0.35 13.68
CA ARG A 236 1.16 -0.61 14.34
C ARG A 236 0.43 -1.74 13.61
N LEU A 237 -0.33 -2.54 14.36
CA LEU A 237 -1.04 -3.68 13.82
C LEU A 237 -2.52 -3.63 14.17
N TRP A 238 -3.37 -3.91 13.18
CA TRP A 238 -4.77 -4.24 13.41
C TRP A 238 -4.97 -5.72 13.10
N ASN A 239 -5.12 -6.51 14.17
CA ASN A 239 -5.33 -7.95 14.05
C ASN A 239 -6.82 -8.27 14.09
N PHE A 240 -7.35 -8.76 12.99
CA PHE A 240 -8.75 -9.13 12.84
C PHE A 240 -8.97 -10.54 13.39
N LYS A 241 -9.77 -10.64 14.45
CA LYS A 241 -10.17 -11.87 15.11
C LYS A 241 -11.69 -12.08 14.98
N ASP A 242 -12.18 -13.27 15.36
CA ASP A 242 -13.60 -13.59 15.34
C ASP A 242 -14.41 -12.70 16.31
N ASP A 243 -13.79 -12.28 17.40
CA ASP A 243 -14.38 -11.46 18.46
C ASP A 243 -14.12 -9.95 18.33
N GLY A 244 -13.48 -9.50 17.26
CA GLY A 244 -13.20 -8.09 17.03
C GLY A 244 -11.84 -7.80 16.43
N ILE A 245 -11.43 -6.55 16.51
CA ILE A 245 -10.14 -6.06 15.99
C ILE A 245 -9.24 -5.68 17.18
N GLU A 246 -8.10 -6.34 17.28
CA GLU A 246 -7.04 -5.95 18.20
C GLU A 246 -6.19 -4.84 17.59
N ASP A 247 -6.14 -3.69 18.24
CA ASP A 247 -5.26 -2.57 17.85
C ASP A 247 -4.00 -2.59 18.71
N PHE A 248 -2.90 -3.03 18.12
CA PHE A 248 -1.61 -3.14 18.78
C PHE A 248 -0.68 -1.98 18.36
N GLN A 249 -0.32 -1.14 19.34
CA GLN A 249 0.55 0.02 19.15
C GLN A 249 2.02 -0.37 19.23
N GLY A 250 2.52 -1.03 18.21
CA GLY A 250 3.91 -1.46 18.16
C GLY A 250 4.22 -2.33 16.94
N PRO A 251 5.50 -2.69 16.75
CA PRO A 251 5.93 -3.51 15.63
C PRO A 251 5.55 -4.99 15.80
N TYR A 252 5.57 -5.71 14.70
CA TYR A 252 5.17 -7.12 14.63
C TYR A 252 5.98 -8.04 15.54
N VAL A 253 7.27 -7.76 15.73
CA VAL A 253 8.14 -8.54 16.61
C VAL A 253 7.68 -8.49 18.07
N GLU A 254 7.23 -7.33 18.54
CA GLU A 254 6.69 -7.17 19.89
C GLU A 254 5.33 -7.87 20.03
N TRP A 255 4.49 -7.78 19.02
CA TRP A 255 3.20 -8.46 18.99
C TRP A 255 3.37 -9.99 19.05
N LYS A 256 4.28 -10.55 18.26
CA LYS A 256 4.61 -11.99 18.31
C LYS A 256 5.08 -12.42 19.69
N GLY A 257 5.91 -11.62 20.35
CA GLY A 257 6.44 -11.90 21.68
C GLY A 257 5.36 -11.98 22.76
N LYS A 258 4.22 -11.29 22.56
CA LYS A 258 3.07 -11.31 23.51
C LYS A 258 2.07 -12.44 23.22
N HIS A 259 2.11 -13.03 22.03
CA HIS A 259 1.13 -14.00 21.57
C HIS A 259 1.71 -15.42 21.40
N ASN A 260 3.00 -15.63 21.75
CA ASN A 260 3.67 -16.94 21.76
C ASN A 260 3.73 -17.51 23.18
#